data_7eaf2b33ee50182399b5c87a4c70e8fc
#
_entry.id   7eaf2b33ee50182399b5c87a4c70e8fc
#
_cell.length_a   1.000
_cell.length_b   1.000
_cell.length_c   1.000
_cell.angle_alpha   90.00
_cell.angle_beta   90.00
_cell.angle_gamma   90.00
#
_symmetry.space_group_name_H-M   'P 1'
#
loop_
_entity.id
_entity.type
_entity.pdbx_description
1 polymer ?
#
loop_
_entity_poly.entity_id
_entity_poly.type
_entity_poly.pdbx_seq_one_letter_code
_entity_poly.pdbx_strand_id
1 'polypeptide(L)'
;MPPPPTTALPPAEPVRRLRGRVRFVRRHLGPGPYLDYGCGRGDLLALLATRGSATGFVVDPVLAELARAAAPGCPVHTNAESLPAGVFRGVLAVMTTPPTAATLATWRRVLVPGGRVLLVGAVPDQPHGFAVRWIGYERWRGAPAAVLEGE
;
A
#
# COMPACT_ATOMS: atom_id res chain seq x y z
N MET A 1 11.30 -36.64 -2.51
CA MET A 1 11.24 -35.20 -2.77
C MET A 1 10.65 -34.54 -1.52
N PRO A 2 11.38 -33.71 -0.84
CA PRO A 2 10.83 -33.02 0.32
C PRO A 2 9.68 -32.12 -0.13
N PRO A 3 8.63 -31.94 0.66
CA PRO A 3 7.58 -30.98 0.34
C PRO A 3 8.20 -29.58 0.24
N PRO A 4 7.65 -28.69 -0.61
CA PRO A 4 8.11 -27.30 -0.66
C PRO A 4 8.01 -26.69 0.73
N PRO A 5 8.92 -25.80 1.10
CA PRO A 5 8.83 -25.14 2.38
C PRO A 5 7.48 -24.44 2.48
N THR A 6 6.70 -24.81 3.48
CA THR A 6 5.46 -24.11 3.80
C THR A 6 5.88 -22.69 4.18
N THR A 7 5.68 -21.76 3.28
CA THR A 7 5.89 -20.34 3.59
C THR A 7 4.87 -20.00 4.66
N ALA A 8 5.32 -19.93 5.89
CA ALA A 8 4.46 -19.56 7.01
C ALA A 8 3.86 -18.19 6.70
N LEU A 9 2.52 -18.09 6.85
CA LEU A 9 1.85 -16.80 6.71
C LEU A 9 2.44 -15.81 7.73
N PRO A 10 2.66 -14.56 7.35
CA PRO A 10 3.13 -13.55 8.30
C PRO A 10 2.14 -13.45 9.46
N PRO A 11 2.61 -13.28 10.71
CA PRO A 11 1.73 -13.12 11.85
C PRO A 11 0.86 -11.87 11.71
N ALA A 12 -0.35 -11.92 12.29
CA ALA A 12 -1.21 -10.76 12.35
C ALA A 12 -0.52 -9.63 13.14
N GLU A 13 -0.65 -8.41 12.65
CA GLU A 13 -0.07 -7.25 13.31
C GLU A 13 -0.95 -6.80 14.48
N PRO A 14 -0.37 -6.41 15.64
CA PRO A 14 -1.16 -5.91 16.77
C PRO A 14 -2.00 -4.69 16.39
N VAL A 15 -3.26 -4.66 16.82
CA VAL A 15 -4.22 -3.58 16.51
C VAL A 15 -3.69 -2.20 16.87
N ARG A 16 -2.95 -2.08 17.97
CA ARG A 16 -2.31 -0.82 18.37
C ARG A 16 -1.35 -0.26 17.31
N ARG A 17 -0.54 -1.12 16.71
CA ARG A 17 0.37 -0.74 15.61
C ARG A 17 -0.40 -0.34 14.36
N LEU A 18 -1.42 -1.10 14.02
CA LEU A 18 -2.27 -0.83 12.87
C LEU A 18 -2.97 0.52 12.99
N ARG A 19 -3.50 0.87 14.16
CA ARG A 19 -4.11 2.19 14.42
C ARG A 19 -3.09 3.33 14.26
N GLY A 20 -1.88 3.14 14.74
CA GLY A 20 -0.79 4.09 14.55
C GLY A 20 -0.45 4.29 13.09
N ARG A 21 -0.44 3.22 12.30
CA ARG A 21 -0.23 3.29 10.84
C ARG A 21 -1.35 4.00 10.12
N VAL A 22 -2.60 3.74 10.48
CA VAL A 22 -3.75 4.46 9.89
C VAL A 22 -3.61 5.96 10.11
N ARG A 23 -3.23 6.39 11.31
CA ARG A 23 -2.97 7.81 11.59
C ARG A 23 -1.83 8.38 10.74
N PHE A 24 -0.75 7.64 10.59
CA PHE A 24 0.39 8.01 9.75
C PHE A 24 -0.02 8.14 8.27
N VAL A 25 -0.76 7.17 7.76
CA VAL A 25 -1.28 7.21 6.39
C VAL A 25 -2.17 8.44 6.18
N ARG A 26 -3.13 8.67 7.06
CA ARG A 26 -4.05 9.80 6.94
C ARG A 26 -3.36 11.15 7.07
N ARG A 27 -2.35 11.24 7.93
CA ARG A 27 -1.54 12.45 8.08
C ARG A 27 -0.83 12.84 6.78
N HIS A 28 -0.30 11.85 6.05
CA HIS A 28 0.49 12.10 4.85
C HIS A 28 -0.30 12.05 3.55
N LEU A 29 -1.36 11.24 3.49
CA LEU A 29 -2.17 11.06 2.29
C LEU A 29 -3.52 11.80 2.35
N GLY A 30 -3.92 12.27 3.52
CA GLY A 30 -5.24 12.86 3.71
C GLY A 30 -6.35 11.81 3.65
N PRO A 31 -7.60 12.20 3.32
CA PRO A 31 -8.71 11.26 3.16
C PRO A 31 -8.56 10.43 1.88
N GLY A 32 -9.14 9.21 1.90
CA GLY A 32 -9.17 8.34 0.72
C GLY A 32 -9.95 8.94 -0.46
N PRO A 33 -10.14 8.15 -1.52
CA PRO A 33 -9.90 6.70 -1.64
C PRO A 33 -8.44 6.29 -1.56
N TYR A 34 -8.18 5.19 -0.85
CA TYR A 34 -6.84 4.62 -0.70
C TYR A 34 -6.64 3.35 -1.52
N LEU A 35 -5.44 3.16 -2.02
CA LEU A 35 -4.94 1.88 -2.50
C LEU A 35 -3.86 1.39 -1.53
N ASP A 36 -4.09 0.26 -0.89
CA ASP A 36 -3.07 -0.46 -0.11
C ASP A 36 -2.32 -1.41 -1.06
N TYR A 37 -1.22 -0.93 -1.59
CA TYR A 37 -0.41 -1.64 -2.59
C TYR A 37 0.55 -2.60 -1.89
N GLY A 38 0.19 -3.86 -1.89
CA GLY A 38 0.83 -4.90 -1.07
C GLY A 38 0.08 -5.09 0.25
N CYS A 39 -1.23 -5.25 0.18
CA CYS A 39 -2.11 -5.29 1.37
C CYS A 39 -1.93 -6.54 2.25
N GLY A 40 -1.18 -7.54 1.81
CA GLY A 40 -0.93 -8.76 2.58
C GLY A 40 -2.24 -9.43 3.02
N ARG A 41 -2.37 -9.71 4.30
CA ARG A 41 -3.55 -10.34 4.89
C ARG A 41 -4.77 -9.44 5.01
N GLY A 42 -4.61 -8.14 4.73
CA GLY A 42 -5.70 -7.18 4.79
C GLY A 42 -5.96 -6.54 6.15
N ASP A 43 -5.09 -6.73 7.15
CA ASP A 43 -5.29 -6.16 8.49
C ASP A 43 -5.33 -4.63 8.45
N LEU A 44 -4.37 -3.99 7.78
CA LEU A 44 -4.35 -2.54 7.60
C LEU A 44 -5.47 -2.07 6.67
N LEU A 45 -5.73 -2.82 5.60
CA LEU A 45 -6.81 -2.53 4.66
C LEU A 45 -8.17 -2.41 5.37
N ALA A 46 -8.46 -3.36 6.27
CA ALA A 46 -9.70 -3.35 7.05
C ALA A 46 -9.86 -2.09 7.90
N LEU A 47 -8.77 -1.61 8.51
CA LEU A 47 -8.80 -0.38 9.31
C LEU A 47 -8.86 0.89 8.45
N LEU A 48 -8.17 0.94 7.32
CA LEU A 48 -8.28 2.04 6.37
C LEU A 48 -9.72 2.20 5.88
N ALA A 49 -10.40 1.08 5.62
CA ALA A 49 -11.78 1.06 5.17
C ALA A 49 -12.78 1.65 6.18
N THR A 50 -12.44 1.68 7.48
CA THR A 50 -13.27 2.34 8.50
C THR A 50 -13.19 3.87 8.42
N ARG A 51 -12.22 4.41 7.71
CA ARG A 51 -11.94 5.84 7.61
C ARG A 51 -12.18 6.42 6.23
N GLY A 52 -12.54 5.62 5.27
CA GLY A 52 -12.77 6.00 3.89
C GLY A 52 -12.80 4.80 2.97
N SER A 53 -12.98 5.04 1.69
CA SER A 53 -12.91 3.97 0.69
C SER A 53 -11.47 3.45 0.55
N ALA A 54 -11.31 2.14 0.56
CA ALA A 54 -10.02 1.48 0.41
C ALA A 54 -10.11 0.27 -0.51
N THR A 55 -9.06 0.08 -1.29
CA THR A 55 -8.88 -1.06 -2.20
C THR A 55 -7.53 -1.70 -1.89
N GLY A 56 -7.47 -3.02 -1.91
CA GLY A 56 -6.24 -3.77 -1.72
C GLY A 56 -5.66 -4.28 -3.04
N PHE A 57 -4.36 -4.42 -3.06
CA PHE A 57 -3.62 -5.12 -4.11
C PHE A 57 -2.58 -6.04 -3.48
N VAL A 58 -2.60 -7.30 -3.84
CA VAL A 58 -1.60 -8.30 -3.45
C VAL A 58 -1.51 -9.39 -4.51
N VAL A 59 -0.29 -9.75 -4.90
CA VAL A 59 -0.08 -10.72 -5.99
C VAL A 59 -0.40 -12.15 -5.57
N ASP A 60 -0.12 -12.50 -4.31
CA ASP A 60 -0.34 -13.85 -3.78
C ASP A 60 -1.84 -14.14 -3.63
N PRO A 61 -2.39 -15.14 -4.33
CA PRO A 61 -3.81 -15.46 -4.28
C PRO A 61 -4.29 -15.93 -2.89
N VAL A 62 -3.43 -16.57 -2.11
CA VAL A 62 -3.77 -17.00 -0.73
C VAL A 62 -3.93 -15.78 0.16
N LEU A 63 -3.00 -14.84 0.09
CA LEU A 63 -3.12 -13.58 0.82
C LEU A 63 -4.32 -12.75 0.37
N ALA A 64 -4.63 -12.77 -0.93
CA ALA A 64 -5.81 -12.07 -1.46
C ALA A 64 -7.11 -12.60 -0.85
N GLU A 65 -7.25 -13.92 -0.70
CA GLU A 65 -8.42 -14.52 -0.04
C GLU A 65 -8.50 -14.11 1.44
N LEU A 66 -7.38 -14.11 2.15
CA LEU A 66 -7.33 -13.65 3.54
C LEU A 66 -7.71 -12.16 3.65
N ALA A 67 -7.21 -11.34 2.74
CA ALA A 67 -7.54 -9.91 2.70
C ALA A 67 -9.02 -9.66 2.43
N ARG A 68 -9.63 -10.41 1.52
CA ARG A 68 -11.08 -10.32 1.25
C ARG A 68 -11.91 -10.70 2.47
N ALA A 69 -11.47 -11.71 3.22
CA ALA A 69 -12.13 -12.11 4.46
C ALA A 69 -11.96 -11.08 5.58
N ALA A 70 -10.78 -10.48 5.70
CA ALA A 70 -10.48 -9.47 6.72
C ALA A 70 -11.17 -8.13 6.46
N ALA A 71 -11.33 -7.75 5.20
CA ALA A 71 -11.91 -6.48 4.77
C ALA A 71 -13.07 -6.70 3.80
N PRO A 72 -14.20 -7.28 4.27
CA PRO A 72 -15.35 -7.52 3.42
C PRO A 72 -15.89 -6.18 2.90
N GLY A 73 -16.20 -6.13 1.62
CA GLY A 73 -16.63 -4.90 0.95
C GLY A 73 -15.50 -4.05 0.36
N CYS A 74 -14.23 -4.35 0.66
CA CYS A 74 -13.10 -3.78 -0.05
C CYS A 74 -12.76 -4.63 -1.28
N PRO A 75 -12.66 -4.03 -2.48
CA PRO A 75 -12.07 -4.74 -3.61
C PRO A 75 -10.63 -5.14 -3.32
N VAL A 76 -10.25 -6.35 -3.68
CA VAL A 76 -8.86 -6.83 -3.60
C VAL A 76 -8.47 -7.39 -4.96
N HIS A 77 -7.46 -6.79 -5.56
CA HIS A 77 -6.93 -7.15 -6.87
C HIS A 77 -5.64 -7.95 -6.71
N THR A 78 -5.43 -8.90 -7.61
CA THR A 78 -4.19 -9.69 -7.72
C THR A 78 -3.38 -9.36 -8.97
N ASN A 79 -3.97 -8.58 -9.88
CA ASN A 79 -3.33 -8.10 -11.10
C ASN A 79 -3.35 -6.56 -11.10
N ALA A 80 -2.17 -5.95 -11.20
CA ALA A 80 -2.04 -4.50 -11.21
C ALA A 80 -2.80 -3.83 -12.39
N GLU A 81 -2.90 -4.50 -13.53
CA GLU A 81 -3.61 -3.99 -14.69
C GLU A 81 -5.14 -3.87 -14.47
N SER A 82 -5.69 -4.65 -13.55
CA SER A 82 -7.11 -4.58 -13.21
C SER A 82 -7.47 -3.41 -12.28
N LEU A 83 -6.48 -2.74 -11.71
CA LEU A 83 -6.71 -1.57 -10.86
C LEU A 83 -7.29 -0.41 -11.68
N PRO A 84 -8.33 0.27 -11.19
CA PRO A 84 -8.97 1.36 -11.92
C PRO A 84 -8.04 2.57 -12.04
N ALA A 85 -8.09 3.23 -13.19
CA ALA A 85 -7.30 4.43 -13.47
C ALA A 85 -7.95 5.68 -12.87
N GLY A 86 -7.13 6.58 -12.32
CA GLY A 86 -7.58 7.90 -11.88
C GLY A 86 -8.60 7.89 -10.73
N VAL A 87 -8.51 6.92 -9.82
CA VAL A 87 -9.48 6.74 -8.75
C VAL A 87 -8.93 7.12 -7.38
N PHE A 88 -7.66 6.81 -7.11
CA PHE A 88 -7.10 6.91 -5.76
C PHE A 88 -6.49 8.28 -5.49
N ARG A 89 -6.76 8.82 -4.32
CA ARG A 89 -6.07 10.00 -3.79
C ARG A 89 -4.76 9.64 -3.12
N GLY A 90 -4.67 8.44 -2.57
CA GLY A 90 -3.49 7.97 -1.88
C GLY A 90 -3.19 6.52 -2.17
N VAL A 91 -1.93 6.22 -2.40
CA VAL A 91 -1.36 4.88 -2.47
C VAL A 91 -0.44 4.69 -1.29
N LEU A 92 -0.67 3.65 -0.50
CA LEU A 92 0.29 3.18 0.51
C LEU A 92 1.08 2.02 -0.06
N ALA A 93 2.39 2.11 -0.04
CA ALA A 93 3.28 1.03 -0.45
C ALA A 93 4.38 0.83 0.58
N VAL A 94 4.52 -0.39 1.07
CA VAL A 94 5.61 -0.80 1.95
C VAL A 94 6.48 -1.78 1.17
N MET A 95 7.71 -1.40 0.88
CA MET A 95 8.58 -2.13 -0.02
C MET A 95 9.96 -2.36 0.57
N THR A 96 10.50 -3.55 0.37
CA THR A 96 11.88 -3.91 0.76
C THR A 96 12.91 -3.56 -0.31
N THR A 97 12.47 -3.41 -1.55
CA THR A 97 13.28 -2.97 -2.69
C THR A 97 12.65 -1.75 -3.34
N PRO A 98 13.43 -0.85 -3.97
CA PRO A 98 12.86 0.31 -4.65
C PRO A 98 11.83 -0.08 -5.71
N PRO A 99 10.76 0.71 -5.91
CA PRO A 99 9.80 0.45 -6.95
C PRO A 99 10.46 0.53 -8.34
N THR A 100 10.05 -0.36 -9.22
CA THR A 100 10.47 -0.35 -10.62
C THR A 100 9.78 0.77 -11.40
N ALA A 101 10.28 1.08 -12.61
CA ALA A 101 9.61 2.01 -13.51
C ALA A 101 8.16 1.58 -13.82
N ALA A 102 7.92 0.28 -13.98
CA ALA A 102 6.58 -0.28 -14.19
C ALA A 102 5.65 -0.03 -13.00
N THR A 103 6.16 -0.21 -11.78
CA THR A 103 5.41 0.05 -10.54
C THR A 103 5.06 1.53 -10.42
N LEU A 104 6.03 2.42 -10.65
CA LEU A 104 5.78 3.87 -10.64
C LEU A 104 4.76 4.27 -11.70
N ALA A 105 4.81 3.70 -12.88
CA ALA A 105 3.82 3.94 -13.94
C ALA A 105 2.41 3.47 -13.53
N THR A 106 2.30 2.34 -12.85
CA THR A 106 1.02 1.85 -12.29
C THR A 106 0.47 2.86 -11.29
N TRP A 107 1.28 3.34 -10.36
CA TRP A 107 0.83 4.32 -9.37
C TRP A 107 0.36 5.64 -10.01
N ARG A 108 1.10 6.12 -11.00
CA ARG A 108 0.67 7.33 -11.76
C ARG A 108 -0.67 7.12 -12.46
N ARG A 109 -0.87 5.95 -13.04
CA ARG A 109 -2.12 5.63 -13.75
C ARG A 109 -3.34 5.59 -12.83
N VAL A 110 -3.18 5.03 -11.62
CA VAL A 110 -4.30 4.81 -10.70
C VAL A 110 -4.63 6.04 -9.85
N LEU A 111 -3.68 6.97 -9.70
CA LEU A 111 -3.87 8.19 -8.91
C LEU A 111 -4.70 9.24 -9.64
N VAL A 112 -5.52 9.98 -8.88
CA VAL A 112 -6.10 11.24 -9.35
C VAL A 112 -5.00 12.29 -9.54
N PRO A 113 -5.24 13.36 -10.33
CA PRO A 113 -4.31 14.49 -10.38
C PRO A 113 -4.03 15.05 -8.98
N GLY A 114 -2.74 15.22 -8.66
CA GLY A 114 -2.31 15.64 -7.31
C GLY A 114 -2.36 14.55 -6.24
N GLY A 115 -2.70 13.32 -6.62
CA GLY A 115 -2.67 12.17 -5.73
C GLY A 115 -1.25 11.85 -5.26
N ARG A 116 -1.15 11.19 -4.11
CA ARG A 116 0.13 10.95 -3.43
C ARG A 116 0.37 9.48 -3.14
N VAL A 117 1.64 9.11 -3.14
CA VAL A 117 2.12 7.81 -2.65
C VAL A 117 2.87 8.01 -1.34
N LEU A 118 2.48 7.27 -0.31
CA LEU A 118 3.29 7.10 0.89
C LEU A 118 4.09 5.81 0.72
N LEU A 119 5.39 5.98 0.47
CA LEU A 119 6.31 4.86 0.28
C LEU A 119 7.12 4.65 1.56
N VAL A 120 7.07 3.45 2.11
CA VAL A 120 7.79 3.05 3.33
C VAL A 120 8.77 1.93 2.98
N GLY A 121 10.00 2.08 3.39
CA GLY A 121 11.07 1.11 3.18
C GLY A 121 12.10 1.58 2.15
N ALA A 122 12.05 1.06 0.95
CA ALA A 122 13.02 1.38 -0.09
C ALA A 122 12.57 2.57 -0.93
N VAL A 123 13.05 3.76 -0.58
CA VAL A 123 12.77 5.00 -1.33
C VAL A 123 13.72 5.09 -2.52
N PRO A 124 13.23 5.30 -3.76
CA PRO A 124 14.08 5.43 -4.93
C PRO A 124 14.81 6.79 -4.95
N ASP A 125 16.03 6.80 -5.48
CA ASP A 125 16.79 8.03 -5.65
C ASP A 125 16.13 8.98 -6.67
N GLN A 126 15.51 8.41 -7.69
CA GLN A 126 14.82 9.15 -8.74
C GLN A 126 13.44 8.57 -9.00
N PRO A 127 12.40 9.09 -8.32
CA PRO A 127 11.03 8.63 -8.54
C PRO A 127 10.43 9.28 -9.80
N HIS A 128 10.79 8.77 -10.96
CA HIS A 128 10.36 9.29 -12.26
C HIS A 128 8.84 9.51 -12.35
N GLY A 129 8.44 10.73 -12.68
CA GLY A 129 7.06 11.15 -12.77
C GLY A 129 6.42 11.52 -11.44
N PHE A 130 7.22 11.63 -10.38
CA PHE A 130 6.79 12.06 -9.06
C PHE A 130 7.72 13.13 -8.49
N ALA A 131 7.13 14.13 -7.84
CA ALA A 131 7.85 15.04 -6.98
C ALA A 131 7.90 14.50 -5.55
N VAL A 132 9.07 14.60 -4.90
CA VAL A 132 9.20 14.24 -3.50
C VAL A 132 8.71 15.41 -2.63
N ARG A 133 7.64 15.19 -1.86
CA ARG A 133 7.04 16.20 -0.99
C ARG A 133 7.49 16.11 0.45
N TRP A 134 7.91 14.95 0.88
CA TRP A 134 8.35 14.71 2.25
C TRP A 134 9.27 13.50 2.31
N ILE A 135 10.28 13.57 3.14
CA ILE A 135 11.15 12.44 3.49
C ILE A 135 11.23 12.39 5.01
N GLY A 136 11.13 11.20 5.57
CA GLY A 136 11.19 10.99 7.01
C GLY A 136 11.34 9.53 7.38
N TYR A 137 10.75 9.15 8.49
CA TYR A 137 10.94 7.85 9.09
C TYR A 137 9.63 7.30 9.66
N GLU A 138 9.32 6.06 9.35
CA GLU A 138 8.15 5.36 9.89
C GLU A 138 8.58 4.56 11.14
N ARG A 139 7.97 4.91 12.28
CA ARG A 139 8.40 4.46 13.61
C ARG A 139 8.21 2.97 13.85
N TRP A 140 7.14 2.39 13.33
CA TRP A 140 6.77 1.01 13.65
C TRP A 140 7.58 -0.04 12.88
N ARG A 141 8.06 0.30 11.70
CA ARG A 141 8.97 -0.54 10.92
C ARG A 141 10.42 -0.15 11.09
N GLY A 142 10.68 1.01 11.64
CA GLY A 142 12.03 1.51 11.71
C GLY A 142 12.63 1.73 10.32
N ALA A 143 11.83 2.24 9.38
CA ALA A 143 12.20 2.34 7.99
C ALA A 143 12.07 3.76 7.45
N PRO A 144 12.90 4.17 6.48
CA PRO A 144 12.71 5.44 5.80
C PRO A 144 11.36 5.47 5.08
N ALA A 145 10.80 6.66 4.94
CA ALA A 145 9.55 6.88 4.25
C ALA A 145 9.59 8.16 3.44
N ALA A 146 8.82 8.21 2.36
CA ALA A 146 8.68 9.39 1.52
C ALA A 146 7.24 9.56 1.07
N VAL A 147 6.84 10.81 0.87
CA VAL A 147 5.59 11.15 0.17
C VAL A 147 5.95 11.63 -1.22
N LEU A 148 5.41 10.95 -2.22
CA LEU A 148 5.58 11.25 -3.63
C LEU A 148 4.24 11.79 -4.16
N GLU A 149 4.30 12.87 -4.92
CA GLU A 149 3.12 13.44 -5.58
C GLU A 149 3.29 13.34 -7.09
N GLY A 150 2.28 12.85 -7.78
CA GLY A 150 2.30 12.70 -9.23
C GLY A 150 2.44 14.05 -9.92
N GLU A 151 3.34 14.11 -10.90
CA GLU A 151 3.55 15.26 -11.76
C GLU A 151 2.53 15.32 -12.90
#